data_26a70739f63b34cd16e2283da059d9bd
#
_entry.id   26a70739f63b34cd16e2283da059d9bd
#
_cell.length_a   1.000
_cell.length_b   1.000
_cell.length_c   1.000
_cell.angle_alpha   90.00
_cell.angle_beta   90.00
_cell.angle_gamma   90.00
#
_symmetry.space_group_name_H-M   'P 1'
#
loop_
_entity.id
_entity.type
_entity.pdbx_description
1 polymer ?
#
loop_
_entity_poly.entity_id
_entity_poly.type
_entity_poly.pdbx_seq_one_letter_code
_entity_poly.pdbx_strand_id
1 'polypeptide(L)'
;MSKISTTLAISLMIITGVIGLTIGYITNPQYKINMYDKTSMDFGRADRTLDLRYINAMIAHHRGAMLLATAASTQTQRPEMKDLSAMILKNEPGAIAELYQWKKDWYGDTKEVKDPIVPNLGSYDEKFDLRFLNALIAHHEAGLVMTKDITTKSSRTEILNNADAVDTFLNTTLKLFKDWRLEWYKI
;
A
#
# COMPACT_ATOMS: atom_id res chain seq x y z
N MET A 1 -15.63 -21.98 3.20
CA MET A 1 -14.19 -21.68 3.27
C MET A 1 -13.78 -21.07 1.94
N SER A 2 -13.68 -19.75 1.88
CA SER A 2 -13.23 -19.03 0.67
C SER A 2 -11.71 -19.10 0.62
N LYS A 3 -11.17 -19.91 -0.30
CA LYS A 3 -9.73 -19.89 -0.60
C LYS A 3 -9.41 -18.60 -1.33
N ILE A 4 -8.34 -17.91 -0.93
CA ILE A 4 -7.78 -16.81 -1.71
C ILE A 4 -7.43 -17.38 -3.08
N SER A 5 -8.14 -16.92 -4.13
CA SER A 5 -7.94 -17.45 -5.47
C SER A 5 -6.55 -17.05 -5.96
N THR A 6 -5.90 -17.98 -6.65
CA THR A 6 -4.61 -17.78 -7.34
C THR A 6 -4.64 -16.58 -8.32
N THR A 7 -5.82 -16.19 -8.77
CA THR A 7 -6.04 -15.01 -9.61
C THR A 7 -5.73 -13.69 -8.91
N LEU A 8 -5.92 -13.62 -7.57
CA LEU A 8 -5.58 -12.44 -6.78
C LEU A 8 -4.06 -12.21 -6.68
N ALA A 9 -3.27 -13.27 -6.70
CA ALA A 9 -1.80 -13.22 -6.67
C ALA A 9 -1.19 -12.80 -8.00
N ILE A 10 -1.87 -13.02 -9.12
CA ILE A 10 -1.35 -12.76 -10.47
C ILE A 10 -1.53 -11.30 -10.89
N SER A 11 -2.50 -10.58 -10.33
CA SER A 11 -2.75 -9.16 -10.67
C SER A 11 -1.63 -8.21 -10.21
N LEU A 12 -0.74 -8.65 -9.32
CA LEU A 12 0.41 -7.87 -8.84
C LEU A 12 1.66 -7.99 -9.73
N MET A 13 1.67 -8.88 -10.74
CA MET A 13 2.90 -9.25 -11.45
C MET A 13 3.11 -8.62 -12.83
N ILE A 14 2.22 -7.82 -13.36
CA ILE A 14 2.37 -7.33 -14.75
C ILE A 14 2.31 -5.81 -14.81
N ILE A 15 3.44 -5.13 -14.57
CA ILE A 15 3.75 -3.87 -15.23
C ILE A 15 5.25 -3.80 -15.45
N THR A 16 5.71 -4.23 -16.61
CA THR A 16 7.08 -4.00 -17.09
C THR A 16 7.13 -2.75 -17.97
N GLY A 17 8.12 -1.97 -17.70
CA GLY A 17 8.43 -0.62 -18.07
C GLY A 17 8.57 -0.19 -19.51
N VAL A 18 8.65 1.13 -19.68
CA VAL A 18 9.36 1.82 -20.77
C VAL A 18 10.07 3.06 -20.21
N ILE A 19 11.32 3.23 -20.56
CA ILE A 19 12.27 4.22 -20.06
C ILE A 19 12.08 5.57 -20.76
N GLY A 20 12.11 6.66 -20.01
CA GLY A 20 12.24 8.02 -20.53
C GLY A 20 12.90 8.97 -19.53
N LEU A 21 14.08 9.48 -19.88
CA LEU A 21 14.90 10.36 -19.06
C LEU A 21 14.47 11.83 -19.18
N THR A 22 14.23 12.50 -18.05
CA THR A 22 14.42 13.96 -17.92
C THR A 22 14.84 14.36 -16.52
N ILE A 23 15.89 15.16 -16.42
CA ILE A 23 16.54 15.61 -15.18
C ILE A 23 15.82 16.83 -14.61
N GLY A 24 15.45 16.79 -13.32
CA GLY A 24 14.92 17.92 -12.58
C GLY A 24 15.21 17.86 -11.08
N TYR A 25 15.92 18.86 -10.56
CA TYR A 25 16.25 19.02 -9.14
C TYR A 25 15.02 19.44 -8.32
N ILE A 26 14.70 18.74 -7.24
CA ILE A 26 13.62 19.14 -6.31
C ILE A 26 13.97 18.78 -4.87
N THR A 27 13.82 19.75 -3.98
CA THR A 27 13.85 19.57 -2.53
C THR A 27 12.59 18.82 -2.09
N ASN A 28 12.77 17.65 -1.51
CA ASN A 28 11.66 16.79 -1.09
C ASN A 28 11.31 17.06 0.38
N PRO A 29 10.12 17.57 0.70
CA PRO A 29 9.64 17.58 2.08
C PRO A 29 9.40 16.13 2.52
N GLN A 30 10.05 15.70 3.60
CA GLN A 30 9.82 14.39 4.18
C GLN A 30 8.48 14.38 4.92
N TYR A 31 7.42 13.93 4.26
CA TYR A 31 6.15 13.72 4.92
C TYR A 31 6.23 12.52 5.85
N LYS A 32 5.87 12.72 7.13
CA LYS A 32 5.51 11.60 8.01
C LYS A 32 4.09 11.21 7.64
N ILE A 33 3.93 10.16 6.85
CA ILE A 33 2.62 9.66 6.48
C ILE A 33 2.04 8.93 7.71
N ASN A 34 1.01 9.51 8.31
CA ASN A 34 0.14 8.80 9.24
C ASN A 34 -0.95 8.12 8.41
N MET A 35 -0.86 6.82 8.21
CA MET A 35 -1.78 6.04 7.37
C MET A 35 -3.22 6.02 7.88
N TYR A 36 -3.50 6.63 9.03
CA TYR A 36 -4.84 6.76 9.65
C TYR A 36 -5.40 8.18 9.55
N ASP A 37 -4.60 9.13 9.10
CA ASP A 37 -5.04 10.49 8.84
C ASP A 37 -5.34 10.67 7.34
N LYS A 38 -6.62 10.51 6.99
CA LYS A 38 -7.08 10.65 5.60
C LYS A 38 -6.83 12.05 5.02
N THR A 39 -6.66 13.06 5.86
CA THR A 39 -6.34 14.43 5.41
C THR A 39 -4.89 14.56 4.95
N SER A 40 -4.01 13.69 5.40
CA SER A 40 -2.60 13.64 4.98
C SER A 40 -2.38 12.93 3.63
N MET A 41 -3.45 12.40 3.02
CA MET A 41 -3.40 11.63 1.76
C MET A 41 -3.65 12.50 0.51
N ASP A 42 -3.91 13.79 0.68
CA ASP A 42 -3.99 14.73 -0.45
C ASP A 42 -2.56 15.06 -0.95
N PHE A 43 -2.31 14.78 -2.23
CA PHE A 43 -1.01 15.10 -2.86
C PHE A 43 -0.86 16.59 -3.20
N GLY A 44 -1.84 17.44 -2.90
CA GLY A 44 -1.79 18.86 -3.16
C GLY A 44 -1.91 19.17 -4.65
N ARG A 45 -1.22 20.23 -5.09
CA ARG A 45 -1.33 20.77 -6.46
C ARG A 45 -0.72 19.81 -7.49
N ALA A 46 -1.29 19.79 -8.69
CA ALA A 46 -0.71 19.13 -9.86
C ALA A 46 0.49 19.98 -10.37
N ASP A 47 1.67 19.68 -9.86
CA ASP A 47 2.94 20.30 -10.23
C ASP A 47 3.98 19.24 -10.62
N ARG A 48 5.20 19.67 -10.96
CA ARG A 48 6.28 18.75 -11.39
C ARG A 48 6.65 17.67 -10.37
N THR A 49 6.23 17.81 -9.11
CA THR A 49 6.55 16.88 -8.03
C THR A 49 5.37 16.03 -7.61
N LEU A 50 4.23 16.17 -8.25
CA LEU A 50 3.02 15.42 -7.91
C LEU A 50 3.27 13.92 -7.91
N ASP A 51 3.80 13.38 -9.01
CA ASP A 51 4.06 11.95 -9.14
C ASP A 51 5.12 11.48 -8.15
N LEU A 52 6.12 12.31 -7.85
CA LEU A 52 7.13 12.00 -6.82
C LEU A 52 6.49 11.90 -5.42
N ARG A 53 5.53 12.78 -5.10
CA ARG A 53 4.79 12.69 -3.84
C ARG A 53 3.97 11.41 -3.75
N TYR A 54 3.28 11.04 -4.85
CA TYR A 54 2.57 9.78 -4.95
C TYR A 54 3.50 8.57 -4.77
N ILE A 55 4.63 8.52 -5.51
CA ILE A 55 5.62 7.45 -5.41
C ILE A 55 6.10 7.28 -3.97
N ASN A 56 6.51 8.36 -3.32
CA ASN A 56 6.97 8.31 -1.93
C ASN A 56 5.88 7.82 -0.97
N ALA A 57 4.65 8.30 -1.15
CA ALA A 57 3.52 7.89 -0.33
C ALA A 57 3.15 6.42 -0.56
N MET A 58 3.20 5.95 -1.80
CA MET A 58 2.90 4.56 -2.14
C MET A 58 3.99 3.60 -1.64
N ILE A 59 5.28 3.99 -1.70
CA ILE A 59 6.36 3.24 -1.03
C ILE A 59 6.08 3.11 0.46
N ALA A 60 5.72 4.21 1.14
CA ALA A 60 5.38 4.16 2.56
C ALA A 60 4.13 3.30 2.82
N HIS A 61 3.12 3.35 1.94
CA HIS A 61 1.94 2.51 2.02
C HIS A 61 2.30 1.02 1.96
N HIS A 62 3.04 0.57 0.96
CA HIS A 62 3.50 -0.82 0.86
C HIS A 62 4.34 -1.26 2.07
N ARG A 63 5.26 -0.40 2.55
CA ARG A 63 6.04 -0.66 3.77
C ARG A 63 5.15 -0.80 5.00
N GLY A 64 4.07 -0.02 5.09
CA GLY A 64 3.08 -0.13 6.16
C GLY A 64 2.38 -1.49 6.19
N ALA A 65 1.98 -2.02 5.04
CA ALA A 65 1.44 -3.37 4.93
C ALA A 65 2.45 -4.42 5.42
N MET A 66 3.73 -4.29 5.01
CA MET A 66 4.79 -5.20 5.47
C MET A 66 5.02 -5.14 6.98
N LEU A 67 5.00 -3.96 7.59
CA LEU A 67 5.14 -3.81 9.05
C LEU A 67 3.99 -4.48 9.79
N LEU A 68 2.76 -4.29 9.34
CA LEU A 68 1.58 -4.96 9.91
C LEU A 68 1.65 -6.48 9.74
N ALA A 69 2.01 -6.96 8.54
CA ALA A 69 2.14 -8.38 8.25
C ALA A 69 3.28 -9.03 9.07
N THR A 70 4.42 -8.33 9.23
CA THR A 70 5.52 -8.79 10.07
C THR A 70 5.08 -8.94 11.53
N ALA A 71 4.38 -7.95 12.07
CA ALA A 71 3.87 -8.01 13.44
C ALA A 71 2.83 -9.15 13.62
N ALA A 72 2.05 -9.46 12.58
CA ALA A 72 1.03 -10.50 12.63
C ALA A 72 1.57 -11.91 12.35
N SER A 73 2.59 -12.07 11.52
CA SER A 73 3.06 -13.36 11.00
C SER A 73 3.44 -14.38 12.07
N THR A 74 3.94 -13.93 13.22
CA THR A 74 4.37 -14.78 14.34
C THR A 74 3.29 -14.99 15.39
N GLN A 75 2.22 -14.19 15.36
CA GLN A 75 1.23 -14.17 16.44
C GLN A 75 -0.15 -14.67 16.02
N THR A 76 -0.58 -14.39 14.77
CA THR A 76 -1.89 -14.83 14.30
C THR A 76 -2.03 -16.36 14.33
N GLN A 77 -3.22 -16.83 14.69
CA GLN A 77 -3.51 -18.28 14.75
C GLN A 77 -4.38 -18.73 13.58
N ARG A 78 -5.13 -17.82 12.94
CA ARG A 78 -5.98 -18.16 11.81
C ARG A 78 -5.15 -18.46 10.55
N PRO A 79 -5.41 -19.59 9.86
CA PRO A 79 -4.71 -19.91 8.62
C PRO A 79 -4.82 -18.81 7.57
N GLU A 80 -6.01 -18.22 7.40
CA GLU A 80 -6.26 -17.15 6.44
C GLU A 80 -5.38 -15.92 6.71
N MET A 81 -5.17 -15.58 7.97
CA MET A 81 -4.33 -14.44 8.37
C MET A 81 -2.83 -14.76 8.23
N LYS A 82 -2.44 -16.01 8.46
CA LYS A 82 -1.06 -16.50 8.19
C LYS A 82 -0.74 -16.41 6.70
N ASP A 83 -1.64 -16.92 5.86
CA ASP A 83 -1.48 -16.91 4.40
C ASP A 83 -1.46 -15.48 3.87
N LEU A 84 -2.33 -14.61 4.38
CA LEU A 84 -2.36 -13.19 4.03
C LEU A 84 -1.03 -12.50 4.41
N SER A 85 -0.54 -12.71 5.62
CA SER A 85 0.73 -12.13 6.06
C SER A 85 1.91 -12.60 5.19
N ALA A 86 1.97 -13.89 4.89
CA ALA A 86 3.00 -14.46 4.01
C ALA A 86 2.92 -13.89 2.58
N MET A 87 1.71 -13.72 2.04
CA MET A 87 1.49 -13.12 0.72
C MET A 87 1.96 -11.66 0.67
N ILE A 88 1.63 -10.85 1.67
CA ILE A 88 2.08 -9.47 1.77
C ILE A 88 3.61 -9.41 1.79
N LEU A 89 4.25 -10.15 2.70
CA LEU A 89 5.71 -10.16 2.85
C LEU A 89 6.45 -10.63 1.60
N LYS A 90 5.82 -11.49 0.81
CA LYS A 90 6.39 -12.01 -0.45
C LYS A 90 6.26 -11.00 -1.60
N ASN A 91 5.15 -10.30 -1.72
CA ASN A 91 4.81 -9.53 -2.93
C ASN A 91 5.18 -8.04 -2.84
N GLU A 92 5.04 -7.43 -1.66
CA GLU A 92 5.27 -5.99 -1.47
C GLU A 92 6.69 -5.53 -1.83
N PRO A 93 7.78 -6.30 -1.59
CA PRO A 93 9.13 -5.89 -1.97
C PRO A 93 9.29 -5.58 -3.47
N GLY A 94 8.59 -6.31 -4.33
CA GLY A 94 8.62 -6.08 -5.78
C GLY A 94 8.00 -4.75 -6.17
N ALA A 95 6.82 -4.44 -5.63
CA ALA A 95 6.14 -3.17 -5.86
C ALA A 95 6.96 -1.98 -5.35
N ILE A 96 7.57 -2.11 -4.17
CA ILE A 96 8.47 -1.10 -3.60
C ILE A 96 9.67 -0.85 -4.51
N ALA A 97 10.30 -1.92 -5.01
CA ALA A 97 11.48 -1.81 -5.89
C ALA A 97 11.14 -1.08 -7.20
N GLU A 98 9.99 -1.33 -7.80
CA GLU A 98 9.53 -0.64 -9.01
C GLU A 98 9.34 0.86 -8.74
N LEU A 99 8.68 1.23 -7.66
CA LEU A 99 8.46 2.62 -7.26
C LEU A 99 9.79 3.36 -7.00
N TYR A 100 10.76 2.71 -6.36
CA TYR A 100 12.11 3.27 -6.19
C TYR A 100 12.83 3.44 -7.54
N GLN A 101 12.63 2.52 -8.49
CA GLN A 101 13.19 2.67 -9.83
C GLN A 101 12.61 3.90 -10.53
N TRP A 102 11.27 4.09 -10.52
CA TRP A 102 10.65 5.31 -11.07
C TRP A 102 11.13 6.59 -10.39
N LYS A 103 11.25 6.57 -9.06
CA LYS A 103 11.76 7.69 -8.28
C LYS A 103 13.16 8.10 -8.74
N LYS A 104 14.05 7.12 -8.94
CA LYS A 104 15.40 7.32 -9.44
C LYS A 104 15.40 7.82 -10.88
N ASP A 105 14.67 7.15 -11.77
CA ASP A 105 14.74 7.40 -13.22
C ASP A 105 14.11 8.74 -13.61
N TRP A 106 13.02 9.11 -12.97
CA TRP A 106 12.29 10.32 -13.35
C TRP A 106 12.73 11.57 -12.58
N TYR A 107 13.28 11.39 -11.38
CA TYR A 107 13.61 12.51 -10.49
C TYR A 107 15.07 12.51 -10.01
N GLY A 108 15.88 11.52 -10.35
CA GLY A 108 17.24 11.37 -9.81
C GLY A 108 17.26 11.21 -8.28
N ASP A 109 16.11 10.92 -7.67
CA ASP A 109 15.98 10.84 -6.21
C ASP A 109 16.20 9.40 -5.74
N THR A 110 17.31 9.19 -5.03
CA THR A 110 17.70 7.89 -4.44
C THR A 110 17.50 7.84 -2.92
N LYS A 111 16.88 8.86 -2.32
CA LYS A 111 16.68 8.91 -0.87
C LYS A 111 15.69 7.84 -0.43
N GLU A 112 16.02 7.19 0.68
CA GLU A 112 15.12 6.22 1.28
C GLU A 112 13.85 6.90 1.82
N VAL A 113 12.69 6.28 1.58
CA VAL A 113 11.43 6.65 2.21
C VAL A 113 11.38 6.04 3.60
N LYS A 114 11.04 6.86 4.60
CA LYS A 114 10.92 6.38 5.98
C LYS A 114 9.71 5.49 6.17
N ASP A 115 9.83 4.55 7.11
CA ASP A 115 8.69 3.76 7.53
C ASP A 115 7.53 4.62 8.03
N PRO A 116 6.29 4.28 7.66
CA PRO A 116 5.12 4.95 8.19
C PRO A 116 4.87 4.54 9.64
N ILE A 117 4.03 5.32 10.32
CA ILE A 117 3.49 4.92 11.62
C ILE A 117 2.36 3.93 11.35
N VAL A 118 2.45 2.75 11.93
CA VAL A 118 1.38 1.74 11.93
C VAL A 118 0.91 1.46 13.36
N PRO A 119 -0.34 0.97 13.56
CA PRO A 119 -0.81 0.62 14.91
C PRO A 119 0.03 -0.50 15.50
N ASN A 120 0.27 -0.40 16.80
CA ASN A 120 0.77 -1.52 17.57
C ASN A 120 -0.38 -2.53 17.76
N LEU A 121 -0.22 -3.72 17.21
CA LEU A 121 -1.21 -4.80 17.35
C LEU A 121 -1.21 -5.43 18.75
N GLY A 122 -0.21 -5.15 19.57
CA GLY A 122 -0.04 -5.75 20.90
C GLY A 122 0.34 -7.23 20.86
N SER A 123 0.35 -7.87 22.02
CA SER A 123 0.56 -9.31 22.13
C SER A 123 -0.68 -10.09 21.72
N TYR A 124 -0.49 -11.38 21.39
CA TYR A 124 -1.59 -12.28 21.05
C TYR A 124 -2.60 -12.39 22.21
N ASP A 125 -3.87 -12.24 21.84
CA ASP A 125 -5.06 -12.57 22.61
C ASP A 125 -6.20 -12.93 21.64
N GLU A 126 -7.38 -13.26 22.15
CA GLU A 126 -8.56 -13.61 21.33
C GLU A 126 -8.99 -12.53 20.32
N LYS A 127 -8.55 -11.28 20.52
CA LYS A 127 -8.85 -10.13 19.65
C LYS A 127 -7.68 -9.71 18.76
N PHE A 128 -6.56 -10.44 18.79
CA PHE A 128 -5.38 -10.08 18.00
C PHE A 128 -5.69 -10.00 16.50
N ASP A 129 -6.32 -11.03 15.94
CA ASP A 129 -6.67 -11.06 14.52
C ASP A 129 -7.72 -9.99 14.16
N LEU A 130 -8.60 -9.62 15.08
CA LEU A 130 -9.51 -8.47 14.89
C LEU A 130 -8.76 -7.15 14.81
N ARG A 131 -7.75 -6.94 15.66
CA ARG A 131 -6.91 -5.73 15.60
C ARG A 131 -6.14 -5.67 14.29
N PHE A 132 -5.58 -6.79 13.84
CA PHE A 132 -4.90 -6.87 12.56
C PHE A 132 -5.85 -6.60 11.38
N LEU A 133 -7.03 -7.20 11.34
CA LEU A 133 -8.05 -6.91 10.32
C LEU A 133 -8.44 -5.44 10.31
N ASN A 134 -8.71 -4.84 11.46
CA ASN A 134 -9.08 -3.43 11.53
C ASN A 134 -7.95 -2.51 11.05
N ALA A 135 -6.69 -2.86 11.35
CA ALA A 135 -5.53 -2.14 10.85
C ALA A 135 -5.42 -2.22 9.32
N LEU A 136 -5.62 -3.42 8.74
CA LEU A 136 -5.61 -3.61 7.28
C LEU A 136 -6.80 -2.92 6.60
N ILE A 137 -7.99 -2.94 7.19
CA ILE A 137 -9.16 -2.22 6.66
C ILE A 137 -8.86 -0.72 6.58
N ALA A 138 -8.37 -0.13 7.68
CA ALA A 138 -8.02 1.29 7.69
C ALA A 138 -6.88 1.63 6.71
N HIS A 139 -5.89 0.75 6.59
CA HIS A 139 -4.80 0.84 5.61
C HIS A 139 -5.33 0.85 4.17
N HIS A 140 -6.24 -0.06 3.83
CA HIS A 140 -6.85 -0.12 2.50
C HIS A 140 -7.70 1.12 2.19
N GLU A 141 -8.50 1.57 3.16
CA GLU A 141 -9.30 2.79 3.00
C GLU A 141 -8.42 4.02 2.76
N ALA A 142 -7.26 4.13 3.41
CA ALA A 142 -6.29 5.20 3.17
C ALA A 142 -5.67 5.10 1.76
N GLY A 143 -5.30 3.90 1.32
CA GLY A 143 -4.78 3.66 -0.03
C GLY A 143 -5.77 4.07 -1.13
N LEU A 144 -7.06 3.78 -0.95
CA LEU A 144 -8.12 4.19 -1.88
C LEU A 144 -8.29 5.72 -1.97
N VAL A 145 -8.02 6.46 -0.91
CA VAL A 145 -7.97 7.94 -0.97
C VAL A 145 -6.79 8.39 -1.84
N MET A 146 -5.63 7.75 -1.68
CA MET A 146 -4.44 8.07 -2.46
C MET A 146 -4.62 7.77 -3.96
N THR A 147 -5.15 6.61 -4.31
CA THR A 147 -5.41 6.24 -5.72
C THR A 147 -6.41 7.18 -6.36
N LYS A 148 -7.48 7.49 -5.66
CA LYS A 148 -8.49 8.44 -6.14
C LYS A 148 -7.93 9.86 -6.33
N ASP A 149 -7.10 10.34 -5.43
CA ASP A 149 -6.54 11.68 -5.54
C ASP A 149 -5.58 11.80 -6.73
N ILE A 150 -4.65 10.84 -6.88
CA ILE A 150 -3.67 10.89 -7.97
C ILE A 150 -4.30 10.73 -9.35
N THR A 151 -5.32 9.89 -9.52
CA THR A 151 -5.98 9.68 -10.81
C THR A 151 -6.67 10.92 -11.33
N THR A 152 -7.04 11.87 -10.47
CA THR A 152 -7.63 13.14 -10.87
C THR A 152 -6.60 14.22 -11.22
N LYS A 153 -5.31 14.00 -10.91
CA LYS A 153 -4.26 15.03 -10.94
C LYS A 153 -3.08 14.67 -11.84
N SER A 154 -2.71 13.40 -11.93
CA SER A 154 -1.59 12.96 -12.78
C SER A 154 -2.03 12.77 -14.23
N SER A 155 -1.08 12.96 -15.14
CA SER A 155 -1.22 12.63 -16.57
C SER A 155 -0.23 11.56 -17.03
N ARG A 156 0.59 11.02 -16.11
CA ARG A 156 1.60 10.01 -16.44
C ARG A 156 0.96 8.63 -16.47
N THR A 157 1.06 7.96 -17.60
CA THR A 157 0.42 6.66 -17.84
C THR A 157 0.82 5.60 -16.82
N GLU A 158 2.09 5.52 -16.45
CA GLU A 158 2.60 4.55 -15.47
C GLU A 158 1.99 4.77 -14.09
N ILE A 159 1.85 6.04 -13.67
CA ILE A 159 1.21 6.40 -12.39
C ILE A 159 -0.28 6.05 -12.41
N LEU A 160 -0.98 6.37 -13.51
CA LEU A 160 -2.40 6.07 -13.64
C LEU A 160 -2.67 4.57 -13.65
N ASN A 161 -1.85 3.79 -14.37
CA ASN A 161 -1.95 2.33 -14.39
C ASN A 161 -1.66 1.71 -13.02
N ASN A 162 -0.63 2.21 -12.32
CA ASN A 162 -0.34 1.77 -10.96
C ASN A 162 -1.50 2.08 -10.00
N ALA A 163 -2.03 3.30 -10.05
CA ALA A 163 -3.15 3.71 -9.20
C ALA A 163 -4.41 2.86 -9.47
N ASP A 164 -4.73 2.55 -10.72
CA ASP A 164 -5.87 1.70 -11.10
C ASP A 164 -5.70 0.26 -10.60
N ALA A 165 -4.51 -0.32 -10.77
CA ALA A 165 -4.19 -1.66 -10.29
C ALA A 165 -4.28 -1.74 -8.76
N VAL A 166 -3.73 -0.75 -8.05
CA VAL A 166 -3.81 -0.65 -6.59
C VAL A 166 -5.25 -0.47 -6.14
N ASP A 167 -6.01 0.44 -6.77
CA ASP A 167 -7.44 0.68 -6.45
C ASP A 167 -8.26 -0.61 -6.55
N THR A 168 -8.11 -1.33 -7.66
CA THR A 168 -8.80 -2.61 -7.91
C THR A 168 -8.46 -3.65 -6.84
N PHE A 169 -7.17 -3.79 -6.52
CA PHE A 169 -6.70 -4.71 -5.49
C PHE A 169 -7.27 -4.35 -4.12
N LEU A 170 -7.15 -3.08 -3.72
CA LEU A 170 -7.60 -2.60 -2.42
C LEU A 170 -9.11 -2.76 -2.24
N ASN A 171 -9.92 -2.44 -3.25
CA ASN A 171 -11.38 -2.62 -3.17
C ASN A 171 -11.76 -4.10 -2.99
N THR A 172 -11.10 -5.00 -3.75
CA THR A 172 -11.38 -6.43 -3.68
C THR A 172 -11.03 -7.02 -2.32
N THR A 173 -9.85 -6.67 -1.80
CA THR A 173 -9.37 -7.19 -0.51
C THR A 173 -10.05 -6.51 0.68
N LEU A 174 -10.42 -5.24 0.57
CA LEU A 174 -11.20 -4.54 1.60
C LEU A 174 -12.56 -5.21 1.82
N LYS A 175 -13.24 -5.62 0.73
CA LYS A 175 -14.48 -6.39 0.85
C LYS A 175 -14.23 -7.70 1.60
N LEU A 176 -13.21 -8.46 1.22
CA LEU A 176 -12.85 -9.72 1.87
C LEU A 176 -12.59 -9.53 3.38
N PHE A 177 -11.84 -8.49 3.76
CA PHE A 177 -11.54 -8.20 5.17
C PHE A 177 -12.79 -7.84 5.97
N LYS A 178 -13.72 -7.09 5.38
CA LYS A 178 -15.01 -6.77 6.01
C LYS A 178 -15.88 -8.02 6.15
N ASP A 179 -15.89 -8.88 5.16
CA ASP A 179 -16.60 -10.18 5.21
C ASP A 179 -16.03 -11.07 6.32
N TRP A 180 -14.71 -11.21 6.43
CA TRP A 180 -14.06 -11.94 7.52
C TRP A 180 -14.35 -11.34 8.90
N ARG A 181 -14.33 -10.01 9.01
CA ARG A 181 -14.65 -9.33 10.26
C ARG A 181 -16.10 -9.63 10.69
N LEU A 182 -17.04 -9.56 9.77
CA LEU A 182 -18.44 -9.91 10.03
C LEU A 182 -18.59 -11.40 10.37
N GLU A 183 -17.96 -12.30 9.61
CA GLU A 183 -18.06 -13.75 9.81
C GLU A 183 -17.51 -14.16 11.18
N TRP A 184 -16.33 -13.66 11.54
CA TRP A 184 -15.61 -14.14 12.72
C TRP A 184 -15.98 -13.42 14.01
N TYR A 185 -16.35 -12.13 13.91
CA TYR A 185 -16.55 -11.28 15.10
C TYR A 185 -17.96 -10.68 15.18
N LYS A 186 -18.80 -10.86 14.15
CA LYS A 186 -20.18 -10.36 14.07
C LYS A 186 -20.28 -8.81 14.12
N ILE A 187 -19.26 -8.09 13.62
CA ILE A 187 -19.20 -6.61 13.58
C ILE A 187 -18.71 -6.08 12.22
#